data_78492713c321b7c46b2e0e923e367cbf
#
_entry.id   78492713c321b7c46b2e0e923e367cbf
#
_cell.length_a   1.000
_cell.length_b   1.000
_cell.length_c   1.000
_cell.angle_alpha   90.00
_cell.angle_beta   90.00
_cell.angle_gamma   90.00
#
_symmetry.space_group_name_H-M   'P 1'
#
loop_
_entity.id
_entity.type
_entity.pdbx_description
1 polymer ?
#
loop_
_entity_poly.entity_id
_entity_poly.type
_entity_poly.pdbx_seq_one_letter_code
_entity_poly.pdbx_strand_id
1 'polypeptide(L)'
;MNTLYSVLGRGGLSAIFILSGIGKIAGYAGTQQYMASAGVPGGLLPLVIALEVGGGLAILAGAGVRWVAPLLALFTLASAVLFHSHLADQMQFINFMKNIAIAGGFLLLAAQGAGGWSVDAWRAKRVGNALASAQGAA
;
A
#
# COMPACT_ATOMS: atom_id res chain seq x y z
N MET A 1 0.61 -15.52 -14.87
CA MET A 1 1.37 -14.36 -14.36
C MET A 1 2.64 -14.86 -13.68
N ASN A 2 3.81 -14.29 -14.00
CA ASN A 2 5.06 -14.77 -13.41
C ASN A 2 5.11 -14.38 -11.92
N THR A 3 5.17 -15.38 -11.04
CA THR A 3 5.13 -15.22 -9.58
C THR A 3 6.29 -14.35 -9.07
N LEU A 4 7.47 -14.44 -9.71
CA LEU A 4 8.62 -13.64 -9.35
C LEU A 4 8.35 -12.14 -9.55
N TYR A 5 7.80 -11.73 -10.69
CA TYR A 5 7.47 -10.32 -10.93
C TYR A 5 6.43 -9.78 -9.95
N SER A 6 5.44 -10.62 -9.58
CA SER A 6 4.47 -10.23 -8.55
C SER A 6 5.13 -9.99 -7.19
N VAL A 7 6.07 -10.84 -6.77
CA VAL A 7 6.80 -10.65 -5.51
C VAL A 7 7.68 -9.41 -5.54
N LEU A 8 8.43 -9.19 -6.62
CA LEU A 8 9.29 -8.02 -6.78
C LEU A 8 8.48 -6.72 -6.83
N GLY A 9 7.36 -6.71 -7.56
CA GLY A 9 6.46 -5.55 -7.63
C GLY A 9 5.87 -5.21 -6.27
N ARG A 10 5.39 -6.21 -5.51
CA ARG A 10 4.90 -6.02 -4.13
C ARG A 10 6.01 -5.53 -3.21
N GLY A 11 7.21 -6.09 -3.32
CA GLY A 11 8.39 -5.66 -2.57
C GLY A 11 8.71 -4.18 -2.79
N GLY A 12 8.76 -3.75 -4.05
CA GLY A 12 9.03 -2.35 -4.42
C GLY A 12 7.94 -1.39 -3.93
N LEU A 13 6.67 -1.73 -4.16
CA LEU A 13 5.54 -0.90 -3.72
C LEU A 13 5.41 -0.83 -2.20
N SER A 14 5.66 -1.93 -1.48
CA SER A 14 5.54 -1.96 -0.01
C SER A 14 6.70 -1.26 0.69
N ALA A 15 7.91 -1.32 0.12
CA ALA A 15 9.11 -0.75 0.74
C ALA A 15 8.96 0.74 1.04
N ILE A 16 8.43 1.53 0.08
CA ILE A 16 8.27 2.97 0.27
C ILE A 16 7.31 3.28 1.42
N PHE A 17 6.22 2.50 1.58
CA PHE A 17 5.24 2.72 2.64
C PHE A 17 5.77 2.30 4.00
N ILE A 18 6.41 1.15 4.11
CA ILE A 18 7.02 0.67 5.36
C ILE A 18 8.08 1.67 5.84
N LEU A 19 8.99 2.07 4.96
CA LEU A 19 10.05 3.02 5.30
C LEU A 19 9.50 4.39 5.63
N SER A 20 8.48 4.87 4.91
CA SER A 20 7.81 6.15 5.17
C SER A 20 7.12 6.13 6.54
N GLY A 21 6.38 5.07 6.87
CA GLY A 21 5.71 4.94 8.16
C GLY A 21 6.69 4.85 9.33
N ILE A 22 7.79 4.09 9.19
CA ILE A 22 8.86 4.03 10.19
C ILE A 22 9.51 5.39 10.38
N GLY A 23 9.79 6.11 9.29
CA GLY A 23 10.34 7.48 9.35
C GLY A 23 9.41 8.44 10.10
N LYS A 24 8.08 8.31 9.94
CA LYS A 24 7.09 9.11 10.66
C LYS A 24 7.05 8.78 12.17
N ILE A 25 7.31 7.54 12.54
CA ILE A 25 7.45 7.16 13.96
C ILE A 25 8.68 7.87 14.56
N ALA A 26 9.83 7.81 13.86
CA ALA A 26 11.07 8.44 14.33
C ALA A 26 10.98 9.98 14.39
N GLY A 27 10.31 10.61 13.43
CA GLY A 27 10.09 12.05 13.34
C GLY A 27 8.70 12.52 13.72
N TYR A 28 8.06 11.92 14.73
CA TYR A 28 6.63 12.06 15.02
C TYR A 28 6.16 13.52 15.14
N ALA A 29 6.78 14.28 16.03
CA ALA A 29 6.39 15.68 16.28
C ALA A 29 6.59 16.58 15.03
N GLY A 30 7.70 16.40 14.31
CA GLY A 30 7.95 17.14 13.06
C GLY A 30 6.94 16.78 11.97
N THR A 31 6.55 15.50 11.89
CA THR A 31 5.52 15.05 10.95
C THR A 31 4.16 15.66 11.27
N GLN A 32 3.78 15.72 12.56
CA GLN A 32 2.52 16.39 12.96
C GLN A 32 2.51 17.88 12.56
N GLN A 33 3.61 18.60 12.75
CA GLN A 33 3.74 19.99 12.35
C GLN A 33 3.65 20.14 10.82
N TYR A 34 4.29 19.26 10.07
CA TYR A 34 4.21 19.26 8.60
C TYR A 34 2.79 18.99 8.11
N MET A 35 2.07 18.03 8.71
CA MET A 35 0.66 17.79 8.40
C MET A 35 -0.20 19.03 8.68
N ALA A 36 -0.01 19.66 9.83
CA ALA A 36 -0.74 20.87 10.21
C ALA A 36 -0.49 22.03 9.23
N SER A 37 0.74 22.20 8.74
CA SER A 37 1.07 23.23 7.73
C SER A 37 0.36 22.99 6.38
N ALA A 38 0.00 21.76 6.08
CA ALA A 38 -0.79 21.38 4.90
C ALA A 38 -2.31 21.35 5.16
N GLY A 39 -2.76 21.80 6.33
CA GLY A 39 -4.17 21.81 6.72
C GLY A 39 -4.72 20.44 7.16
N VAL A 40 -3.84 19.47 7.40
CA VAL A 40 -4.22 18.13 7.86
C VAL A 40 -4.01 18.02 9.38
N PRO A 41 -5.03 17.66 10.17
CA PRO A 41 -4.88 17.53 11.62
C PRO A 41 -3.79 16.54 12.00
N GLY A 42 -2.78 16.98 12.77
CA GLY A 42 -1.67 16.13 13.23
C GLY A 42 -2.11 14.92 14.08
N GLY A 43 -3.29 14.98 14.68
CA GLY A 43 -3.89 13.85 15.41
C GLY A 43 -4.23 12.63 14.54
N LEU A 44 -4.25 12.79 13.20
CA LEU A 44 -4.44 11.67 12.26
C LEU A 44 -3.14 10.87 12.01
N LEU A 45 -1.99 11.34 12.50
CA LEU A 45 -0.70 10.70 12.25
C LEU A 45 -0.63 9.23 12.68
N PRO A 46 -1.19 8.79 13.83
CA PRO A 46 -1.21 7.36 14.16
C PRO A 46 -1.95 6.50 13.13
N LEU A 47 -3.06 7.01 12.58
CA LEU A 47 -3.82 6.33 11.53
C LEU A 47 -3.00 6.25 10.23
N VAL A 48 -2.31 7.33 9.87
CA VAL A 48 -1.41 7.36 8.70
C VAL A 48 -0.30 6.32 8.84
N ILE A 49 0.37 6.27 10.00
CA ILE A 49 1.42 5.29 10.29
C ILE A 49 0.87 3.85 10.22
N ALA A 50 -0.29 3.60 10.84
CA ALA A 50 -0.93 2.28 10.81
C ALA A 50 -1.26 1.85 9.37
N LEU A 51 -1.76 2.76 8.55
CA LEU A 51 -2.05 2.51 7.14
C LEU A 51 -0.77 2.25 6.33
N GLU A 52 0.26 3.05 6.51
CA GLU A 52 1.52 2.90 5.77
C GLU A 52 2.26 1.62 6.16
N VAL A 53 2.49 1.40 7.45
CA VAL A 53 3.23 0.21 7.92
C VAL A 53 2.36 -1.04 7.75
N GLY A 54 1.13 -1.02 8.23
CA GLY A 54 0.22 -2.17 8.17
C GLY A 54 -0.16 -2.52 6.72
N GLY A 55 -0.53 -1.53 5.93
CA GLY A 55 -0.83 -1.69 4.50
C GLY A 55 0.39 -2.15 3.71
N GLY A 56 1.56 -1.55 3.95
CA GLY A 56 2.82 -1.96 3.33
C GLY A 56 3.17 -3.42 3.64
N LEU A 57 3.08 -3.85 4.91
CA LEU A 57 3.31 -5.24 5.31
C LEU A 57 2.28 -6.20 4.70
N ALA A 58 1.02 -5.80 4.62
CA ALA A 58 -0.04 -6.60 3.99
C ALA A 58 0.25 -6.80 2.48
N ILE A 59 0.65 -5.74 1.76
CA ILE A 59 1.06 -5.84 0.36
C ILE A 59 2.29 -6.75 0.20
N LEU A 60 3.30 -6.59 1.05
CA LEU A 60 4.51 -7.42 1.02
C LEU A 60 4.18 -8.91 1.17
N ALA A 61 3.37 -9.24 2.16
CA ALA A 61 2.91 -10.62 2.41
C ALA A 61 1.92 -11.12 1.34
N GLY A 62 1.31 -10.23 0.57
CA GLY A 62 0.24 -10.55 -0.36
C GLY A 62 -1.06 -10.93 0.34
N ALA A 63 -1.41 -10.21 1.41
CA ALA A 63 -2.60 -10.45 2.22
C ALA A 63 -3.67 -9.38 1.93
N GLY A 64 -4.84 -9.80 1.49
CA GLY A 64 -5.97 -8.90 1.22
C GLY A 64 -5.67 -7.86 0.13
N VAL A 65 -4.82 -8.21 -0.84
CA VAL A 65 -4.28 -7.27 -1.84
C VAL A 65 -5.38 -6.54 -2.62
N ARG A 66 -6.49 -7.21 -2.93
CA ARG A 66 -7.63 -6.60 -3.65
C ARG A 66 -8.26 -5.41 -2.93
N TRP A 67 -8.12 -5.33 -1.62
CA TRP A 67 -8.69 -4.27 -0.79
C TRP A 67 -7.62 -3.27 -0.34
N VAL A 68 -6.46 -3.78 0.08
CA VAL A 68 -5.37 -2.95 0.60
C VAL A 68 -4.73 -2.10 -0.51
N ALA A 69 -4.54 -2.66 -1.71
CA ALA A 69 -3.90 -1.93 -2.79
C ALA A 69 -4.71 -0.71 -3.28
N PRO A 70 -6.05 -0.78 -3.52
CA PRO A 70 -6.83 0.41 -3.83
C PRO A 70 -6.84 1.45 -2.70
N LEU A 71 -6.85 1.01 -1.44
CA LEU A 71 -6.80 1.91 -0.30
C LEU A 71 -5.48 2.69 -0.26
N LEU A 72 -4.35 2.02 -0.50
CA LEU A 72 -3.04 2.68 -0.59
C LEU A 72 -2.92 3.56 -1.84
N ALA A 73 -3.54 3.18 -2.96
CA ALA A 73 -3.61 4.04 -4.15
C ALA A 73 -4.35 5.34 -3.85
N LEU A 74 -5.52 5.26 -3.22
CA LEU A 74 -6.30 6.44 -2.82
C LEU A 74 -5.53 7.32 -1.84
N PHE A 75 -4.92 6.73 -0.82
CA PHE A 75 -4.07 7.44 0.15
C PHE A 75 -2.91 8.16 -0.56
N THR A 76 -2.26 7.50 -1.52
CA THR A 76 -1.15 8.07 -2.28
C THR A 76 -1.59 9.27 -3.13
N LEU A 77 -2.75 9.17 -3.78
CA LEU A 77 -3.32 10.28 -4.56
C LEU A 77 -3.71 11.46 -3.65
N ALA A 78 -4.34 11.18 -2.50
CA ALA A 78 -4.66 12.20 -1.52
C ALA A 78 -3.39 12.90 -1.02
N SER A 79 -2.33 12.15 -0.72
CA SER A 79 -1.02 12.71 -0.32
C SER A 79 -0.40 13.58 -1.43
N ALA A 80 -0.51 13.18 -2.70
CA ALA A 80 -0.04 14.00 -3.82
C ALA A 80 -0.72 15.37 -3.84
N VAL A 81 -2.03 15.39 -3.72
CA VAL A 81 -2.83 16.64 -3.74
C VAL A 81 -2.56 17.50 -2.51
N LEU A 82 -2.49 16.90 -1.33
CA LEU A 82 -2.35 17.66 -0.08
C LEU A 82 -0.94 18.22 0.13
N PHE A 83 0.11 17.47 -0.25
CA PHE A 83 1.48 17.81 0.09
C PHE A 83 2.37 18.21 -1.09
N HIS A 84 1.93 17.95 -2.34
CA HIS A 84 2.75 18.14 -3.54
C HIS A 84 2.01 18.89 -4.67
N SER A 85 1.07 19.77 -4.33
CA SER A 85 0.24 20.48 -5.32
C SER A 85 0.90 21.73 -5.94
N HIS A 86 2.05 22.19 -5.42
CA HIS A 86 2.78 23.33 -5.98
C HIS A 86 3.58 22.92 -7.22
N LEU A 87 2.89 22.66 -8.32
CA LEU A 87 3.46 22.07 -9.54
C LEU A 87 4.45 22.97 -10.29
N ALA A 88 4.55 24.25 -9.94
CA ALA A 88 5.58 25.16 -10.47
C ALA A 88 6.97 24.89 -9.88
N ASP A 89 7.05 24.26 -8.70
CA ASP A 89 8.28 23.78 -8.12
C ASP A 89 8.62 22.41 -8.69
N GLN A 90 9.82 22.28 -9.27
CA GLN A 90 10.25 21.05 -9.94
C GLN A 90 10.25 19.82 -9.01
N MET A 91 10.67 19.98 -7.75
CA MET A 91 10.72 18.88 -6.80
C MET A 91 9.30 18.43 -6.40
N GLN A 92 8.39 19.38 -6.20
CA GLN A 92 6.99 19.10 -5.91
C GLN A 92 6.31 18.41 -7.09
N PHE A 93 6.57 18.86 -8.32
CA PHE A 93 6.07 18.20 -9.53
C PHE A 93 6.55 16.76 -9.63
N ILE A 94 7.85 16.50 -9.42
CA ILE A 94 8.40 15.14 -9.44
C ILE A 94 7.75 14.26 -8.36
N ASN A 95 7.57 14.78 -7.15
CA ASN A 95 6.91 14.04 -6.07
C ASN A 95 5.45 13.75 -6.39
N PHE A 96 4.72 14.69 -6.97
CA PHE A 96 3.35 14.50 -7.44
C PHE A 96 3.28 13.37 -8.48
N MET A 97 4.12 13.43 -9.52
CA MET A 97 4.16 12.41 -10.57
C MET A 97 4.58 11.02 -10.06
N LYS A 98 5.50 10.94 -9.10
CA LYS A 98 5.85 9.68 -8.43
C LYS A 98 4.64 9.08 -7.71
N ASN A 99 3.86 9.88 -7.01
CA ASN A 99 2.65 9.41 -6.35
C ASN A 99 1.60 8.88 -7.35
N ILE A 100 1.44 9.55 -8.49
CA ILE A 100 0.58 9.04 -9.58
C ILE A 100 1.06 7.67 -10.07
N ALA A 101 2.36 7.52 -10.32
CA ALA A 101 2.95 6.25 -10.76
C ALA A 101 2.78 5.12 -9.73
N ILE A 102 2.99 5.41 -8.44
CA ILE A 102 2.80 4.46 -7.33
C ILE A 102 1.33 4.04 -7.25
N ALA A 103 0.40 5.00 -7.32
CA ALA A 103 -1.05 4.70 -7.32
C ALA A 103 -1.43 3.80 -8.50
N GLY A 104 -0.91 4.08 -9.71
CA GLY A 104 -1.08 3.22 -10.88
C GLY A 104 -0.58 1.80 -10.65
N GLY A 105 0.59 1.66 -10.02
CA GLY A 105 1.15 0.36 -9.63
C GLY A 105 0.23 -0.43 -8.68
N PHE A 106 -0.35 0.24 -7.67
CA PHE A 106 -1.32 -0.39 -6.77
C PHE A 106 -2.62 -0.79 -7.46
N LEU A 107 -3.13 0.02 -8.39
CA LEU A 107 -4.33 -0.31 -9.15
C LEU A 107 -4.10 -1.54 -10.04
N LEU A 108 -2.95 -1.62 -10.72
CA LEU A 108 -2.56 -2.82 -11.47
C LEU A 108 -2.45 -4.05 -10.55
N LEU A 109 -1.86 -3.89 -9.37
CA LEU A 109 -1.74 -4.96 -8.39
C LEU A 109 -3.12 -5.42 -7.87
N ALA A 110 -4.05 -4.49 -7.64
CA ALA A 110 -5.42 -4.81 -7.25
C ALA A 110 -6.16 -5.62 -8.32
N ALA A 111 -5.99 -5.25 -9.59
CA ALA A 111 -6.61 -5.93 -10.73
C ALA A 111 -6.04 -7.35 -10.94
N GLN A 112 -4.72 -7.52 -10.80
CA GLN A 112 -4.04 -8.79 -11.05
C GLN A 112 -4.04 -9.73 -9.83
N GLY A 113 -4.20 -9.19 -8.61
CA GLY A 113 -4.09 -9.93 -7.36
C GLY A 113 -2.64 -10.18 -6.93
N ALA A 114 -2.48 -10.85 -5.77
CA ALA A 114 -1.20 -11.01 -5.09
C ALA A 114 -0.21 -12.01 -5.74
N GLY A 115 -0.68 -12.82 -6.69
CA GLY A 115 0.13 -13.88 -7.30
C GLY A 115 0.25 -15.15 -6.44
N GLY A 116 0.94 -16.17 -6.97
CA GLY A 116 0.98 -17.51 -6.37
C GLY A 116 1.74 -17.60 -5.03
N TRP A 117 2.77 -16.78 -4.83
CA TRP A 117 3.53 -16.71 -3.56
C TRP A 117 2.98 -15.58 -2.68
N SER A 118 1.80 -15.82 -2.09
CA SER A 118 1.08 -14.86 -1.29
C SER A 118 0.18 -15.53 -0.25
N VAL A 119 -0.14 -14.80 0.80
CA VAL A 119 -1.10 -15.24 1.82
C VAL A 119 -2.49 -15.48 1.20
N ASP A 120 -2.90 -14.64 0.26
CA ASP A 120 -4.19 -14.79 -0.43
C ASP A 120 -4.26 -16.11 -1.22
N ALA A 121 -3.18 -16.47 -1.95
CA ALA A 121 -3.12 -17.73 -2.69
C ALA A 121 -3.10 -18.95 -1.76
N TRP A 122 -2.39 -18.87 -0.64
CA TRP A 122 -2.36 -19.94 0.35
C TRP A 122 -3.73 -20.16 1.00
N ARG A 123 -4.44 -19.08 1.35
CA ARG A 123 -5.82 -19.16 1.88
C ARG A 123 -6.78 -19.78 0.88
N ALA A 124 -6.69 -19.36 -0.40
CA ALA A 124 -7.54 -19.91 -1.46
C ALA A 124 -7.34 -21.43 -1.63
N LYS A 125 -6.10 -21.91 -1.60
CA LYS A 125 -5.79 -23.36 -1.66
C LYS A 125 -6.36 -24.13 -0.48
N ARG A 126 -6.27 -23.59 0.74
CA ARG A 126 -6.83 -24.23 1.94
C ARG A 126 -8.35 -24.38 1.86
N VAL A 127 -9.04 -23.35 1.43
CA VAL A 127 -10.51 -23.40 1.26
C VAL A 127 -10.88 -24.41 0.18
N GLY A 128 -10.19 -24.43 -0.95
CA GLY A 128 -10.44 -25.40 -2.03
C GLY A 128 -10.26 -26.85 -1.56
N ASN A 129 -9.20 -27.15 -0.81
CA ASN A 129 -8.95 -28.48 -0.27
C ASN A 129 -10.01 -28.92 0.75
N ALA A 130 -10.46 -27.99 1.62
CA ALA A 130 -11.51 -28.29 2.61
C ALA A 130 -12.87 -28.61 1.94
N LEU A 131 -13.22 -27.88 0.88
CA LEU A 131 -14.44 -28.15 0.10
C LEU A 131 -14.37 -29.50 -0.64
N ALA A 132 -13.22 -29.83 -1.24
CA ALA A 132 -13.02 -31.11 -1.94
C ALA A 132 -13.12 -32.30 -0.98
N SER A 133 -12.54 -32.19 0.23
CA SER A 133 -12.65 -33.25 1.25
C SER A 133 -14.06 -33.41 1.77
N ALA A 134 -14.84 -32.34 1.92
CA ALA A 134 -16.24 -32.43 2.33
C ALA A 134 -17.15 -33.11 1.27
N GLN A 135 -16.87 -32.85 -0.01
CA GLN A 135 -17.63 -33.48 -1.11
C GLN A 135 -17.27 -34.96 -1.33
N GLY A 136 -16.05 -35.38 -1.02
CA GLY A 136 -15.59 -36.77 -1.14
C GLY A 136 -16.06 -37.67 0.03
N ALA A 137 -16.58 -37.07 1.13
CA ALA A 137 -17.08 -37.80 2.29
C ALA A 137 -18.60 -38.00 2.30
N ALA A 138 -19.32 -37.46 1.29
CA ALA A 138 -20.76 -37.60 1.09
C ALA A 138 -21.09 -38.65 0.03
#